data_e699605e7e493f52402d86e82ec6a0b6
#
_entry.id   e699605e7e493f52402d86e82ec6a0b6
#
_cell.length_a   1.000
_cell.length_b   1.000
_cell.length_c   1.000
_cell.angle_alpha   90.00
_cell.angle_beta   90.00
_cell.angle_gamma   90.00
#
_symmetry.space_group_name_H-M   'P 1'
#
loop_
_entity.id
_entity.type
_entity.pdbx_description
1 polymer ?
#
loop_
_entity_poly.entity_id
_entity_poly.type
_entity_poly.pdbx_seq_one_letter_code
_entity_poly.pdbx_strand_id
1 'polypeptide(L)'
;MAKQSQRPNPTTRRYELSVPLLILAAFGLGVATTWLAMRGTSGAPAKPEIESFLPPTPGQIPGMPQFTPSAAAVPPDVSQMPPADAARTLANWNYDQQNWPHAIEHYEQAIAAGADTPDLRTDLGNCFRFLGQPQKALEQYEIAQKQNPLHENSLFNQISLFAQLLHDHERAAAVARDFLARFPRSPQAETARQQLLQPQPASPSDTKKAEN
;
A
#
# COMPACT_ATOMS: atom_id res chain seq x y z
N MET A 1 33.91 -46.72 43.89
CA MET A 1 32.85 -47.24 42.97
C MET A 1 32.73 -46.30 41.79
N ALA A 2 33.36 -46.67 40.66
CA ALA A 2 33.39 -45.84 39.45
C ALA A 2 32.24 -46.26 38.51
N LYS A 3 31.42 -45.29 38.10
CA LYS A 3 30.31 -45.50 37.17
C LYS A 3 30.81 -45.25 35.75
N GLN A 4 30.96 -46.30 34.94
CA GLN A 4 31.35 -46.28 33.54
C GLN A 4 30.26 -45.61 32.71
N SER A 5 30.65 -44.56 31.98
CA SER A 5 29.82 -43.90 30.96
C SER A 5 29.95 -44.70 29.64
N GLN A 6 28.86 -45.30 29.21
CA GLN A 6 28.75 -45.93 27.89
C GLN A 6 28.53 -44.87 26.80
N ARG A 7 29.38 -44.83 25.78
CA ARG A 7 29.20 -44.04 24.56
C ARG A 7 28.24 -44.76 23.60
N PRO A 8 27.29 -44.08 22.98
CA PRO A 8 26.48 -44.72 21.95
C PRO A 8 27.21 -44.85 20.62
N ASN A 9 26.98 -45.98 19.98
CA ASN A 9 27.52 -46.45 18.71
C ASN A 9 26.97 -45.61 17.54
N PRO A 10 27.78 -45.23 16.52
CA PRO A 10 27.26 -44.52 15.33
C PRO A 10 26.63 -45.52 14.37
N THR A 11 25.29 -45.53 14.32
CA THR A 11 24.56 -46.24 13.28
C THR A 11 24.70 -45.51 11.96
N THR A 12 25.32 -46.18 11.00
CA THR A 12 25.45 -45.82 9.59
C THR A 12 24.09 -45.53 8.96
N ARG A 13 23.83 -44.28 8.62
CA ARG A 13 22.68 -43.86 7.82
C ARG A 13 22.97 -44.19 6.35
N ARG A 14 22.37 -45.25 5.83
CA ARG A 14 22.35 -45.52 4.40
C ARG A 14 21.41 -44.51 3.74
N TYR A 15 21.98 -43.66 2.90
CA TYR A 15 21.19 -42.78 2.04
C TYR A 15 20.70 -43.61 0.82
N GLU A 16 19.42 -43.88 0.74
CA GLU A 16 18.82 -44.43 -0.48
C GLU A 16 18.69 -43.28 -1.51
N LEU A 17 19.65 -43.29 -2.44
CA LEU A 17 19.68 -42.39 -3.61
C LEU A 17 19.03 -43.10 -4.81
N SER A 18 17.71 -43.20 -4.84
CA SER A 18 17.10 -43.91 -5.97
C SER A 18 15.78 -43.35 -6.52
N VAL A 19 15.24 -42.26 -6.04
CA VAL A 19 13.98 -41.74 -6.60
C VAL A 19 14.09 -40.39 -7.35
N PRO A 20 14.98 -39.44 -7.03
CA PRO A 20 15.04 -38.15 -7.76
C PRO A 20 15.75 -38.25 -9.12
N LEU A 21 16.60 -39.26 -9.37
CA LEU A 21 17.37 -39.36 -10.62
C LEU A 21 16.56 -39.82 -11.84
N LEU A 22 15.52 -40.61 -11.63
CA LEU A 22 14.64 -41.08 -12.71
C LEU A 22 13.65 -40.01 -13.19
N ILE A 23 13.26 -39.05 -12.32
CA ILE A 23 12.35 -37.96 -12.69
C ILE A 23 13.07 -36.91 -13.55
N LEU A 24 14.35 -36.68 -13.33
CA LEU A 24 15.15 -35.72 -14.13
C LEU A 24 15.41 -36.25 -15.55
N ALA A 25 15.56 -37.57 -15.74
CA ALA A 25 15.74 -38.15 -17.06
C ALA A 25 14.47 -38.10 -17.94
N ALA A 26 13.29 -38.22 -17.34
CA ALA A 26 12.00 -38.14 -18.05
C ALA A 26 11.69 -36.70 -18.51
N PHE A 27 12.08 -35.69 -17.72
CA PHE A 27 11.89 -34.28 -18.07
C PHE A 27 12.86 -33.79 -19.17
N GLY A 28 14.09 -34.32 -19.22
CA GLY A 28 15.08 -33.92 -20.22
C GLY A 28 14.74 -34.42 -21.65
N LEU A 29 14.12 -35.59 -21.79
CA LEU A 29 13.72 -36.12 -23.08
C LEU A 29 12.45 -35.46 -23.65
N GLY A 30 11.53 -35.01 -22.78
CA GLY A 30 10.31 -34.31 -23.22
C GLY A 30 10.61 -32.90 -23.77
N VAL A 31 11.57 -32.20 -23.23
CA VAL A 31 11.95 -30.86 -23.70
C VAL A 31 12.74 -30.89 -25.01
N ALA A 32 13.56 -31.92 -25.24
CA ALA A 32 14.34 -32.02 -26.48
C ALA A 32 13.45 -32.35 -27.69
N THR A 33 12.43 -33.19 -27.55
CA THR A 33 11.50 -33.56 -28.65
C THR A 33 10.59 -32.39 -29.01
N THR A 34 10.15 -31.60 -28.06
CA THR A 34 9.31 -30.40 -28.31
C THR A 34 10.13 -29.30 -29.00
N TRP A 35 11.41 -29.17 -28.69
CA TRP A 35 12.29 -28.17 -29.30
C TRP A 35 12.62 -28.49 -30.75
N LEU A 36 12.72 -29.76 -31.13
CA LEU A 36 13.01 -30.18 -32.50
C LEU A 36 11.76 -30.08 -33.43
N ALA A 37 10.55 -30.21 -32.86
CA ALA A 37 9.29 -30.07 -33.62
C ALA A 37 8.96 -28.60 -33.98
N MET A 38 9.52 -27.63 -33.25
CA MET A 38 9.28 -26.19 -33.46
C MET A 38 10.24 -25.52 -34.48
N ARG A 39 11.20 -26.25 -35.04
CA ARG A 39 12.16 -25.71 -36.02
C ARG A 39 11.67 -25.62 -37.46
N GLY A 40 10.41 -25.95 -37.72
CA GLY A 40 9.87 -26.14 -39.08
C GLY A 40 8.93 -25.06 -39.62
N THR A 41 8.67 -23.97 -38.91
CA THR A 41 7.82 -22.89 -39.42
C THR A 41 8.56 -21.54 -39.34
N SER A 42 9.05 -21.11 -40.50
CA SER A 42 9.58 -19.76 -40.71
C SER A 42 8.43 -18.73 -40.76
N GLY A 43 7.80 -18.49 -39.60
CA GLY A 43 6.96 -17.35 -39.33
C GLY A 43 7.58 -16.64 -38.13
N ALA A 44 8.11 -15.43 -38.30
CA ALA A 44 8.54 -14.62 -37.17
C ALA A 44 7.35 -14.56 -36.17
N PRO A 45 7.54 -14.91 -34.88
CA PRO A 45 6.47 -14.74 -33.92
C PRO A 45 6.12 -13.27 -33.90
N ALA A 46 4.84 -12.94 -34.13
CA ALA A 46 4.31 -11.62 -33.86
C ALA A 46 4.72 -11.25 -32.44
N LYS A 47 5.41 -10.12 -32.30
CA LYS A 47 5.79 -9.55 -31.01
C LYS A 47 4.52 -9.51 -30.17
N PRO A 48 4.45 -10.16 -29.00
CA PRO A 48 3.27 -10.01 -28.17
C PRO A 48 3.11 -8.54 -27.89
N GLU A 49 1.94 -8.02 -28.23
CA GLU A 49 1.54 -6.65 -27.94
C GLU A 49 1.43 -6.52 -26.41
N ILE A 50 2.55 -6.15 -25.77
CA ILE A 50 2.64 -5.98 -24.30
C ILE A 50 1.95 -4.66 -23.88
N GLU A 51 1.36 -3.93 -24.84
CA GLU A 51 0.72 -2.64 -24.57
C GLU A 51 -0.57 -2.72 -23.75
N SER A 52 -1.18 -3.89 -23.56
CA SER A 52 -2.45 -4.01 -22.83
C SER A 52 -2.31 -4.37 -21.33
N PHE A 53 -1.08 -4.54 -20.81
CA PHE A 53 -0.83 -4.88 -19.40
C PHE A 53 0.07 -3.86 -18.67
N LEU A 54 0.18 -2.65 -19.19
CA LEU A 54 0.68 -1.56 -18.35
C LEU A 54 -0.39 -1.31 -17.27
N PRO A 55 -0.04 -1.41 -15.99
CA PRO A 55 -0.94 -0.98 -14.94
C PRO A 55 -1.33 0.47 -15.25
N PRO A 56 -2.60 0.89 -15.01
CA PRO A 56 -3.02 2.25 -15.26
C PRO A 56 -1.99 3.19 -14.62
N THR A 57 -1.58 4.17 -15.40
CA THR A 57 -0.59 5.17 -14.97
C THR A 57 -0.99 5.66 -13.57
N PRO A 58 -0.09 5.63 -12.57
CA PRO A 58 -0.42 6.14 -11.24
C PRO A 58 -0.96 7.56 -11.38
N GLY A 59 -2.23 7.78 -11.00
CA GLY A 59 -2.87 9.10 -11.07
C GLY A 59 -4.16 9.19 -11.88
N GLN A 60 -4.61 8.13 -12.56
CA GLN A 60 -5.92 8.15 -13.25
C GLN A 60 -6.98 7.41 -12.45
N ILE A 61 -7.53 8.07 -11.43
CA ILE A 61 -8.80 7.66 -10.83
C ILE A 61 -9.91 8.33 -11.65
N PRO A 62 -10.86 7.58 -12.26
CA PRO A 62 -11.97 8.17 -13.00
C PRO A 62 -12.76 9.13 -12.11
N GLY A 63 -12.87 10.39 -12.55
CA GLY A 63 -13.61 11.44 -11.82
C GLY A 63 -12.76 12.41 -11.00
N MET A 64 -11.45 12.22 -10.90
CA MET A 64 -10.58 13.26 -10.32
C MET A 64 -10.16 14.28 -11.39
N PRO A 65 -10.04 15.58 -11.02
CA PRO A 65 -9.50 16.59 -11.93
C PRO A 65 -8.11 16.15 -12.41
N GLN A 66 -7.92 16.12 -13.72
CA GLN A 66 -6.61 15.88 -14.32
C GLN A 66 -5.75 17.12 -14.06
N PHE A 67 -4.88 17.06 -13.07
CA PHE A 67 -3.92 18.13 -12.83
C PHE A 67 -2.74 17.93 -13.78
N THR A 68 -2.61 18.83 -14.74
CA THR A 68 -1.37 18.98 -15.49
C THR A 68 -0.32 19.57 -14.55
N PRO A 69 0.86 18.94 -14.39
CA PRO A 69 1.91 19.55 -13.60
C PRO A 69 2.17 20.97 -14.13
N SER A 70 2.10 21.94 -13.25
CA SER A 70 2.41 23.33 -13.59
C SER A 70 3.84 23.38 -14.14
N ALA A 71 4.01 24.02 -15.29
CA ALA A 71 5.29 24.10 -15.97
C ALA A 71 6.39 24.58 -15.02
N ALA A 72 7.39 23.71 -14.80
CA ALA A 72 8.71 24.01 -14.25
C ALA A 72 8.74 24.90 -12.98
N ALA A 73 8.02 24.51 -11.94
CA ALA A 73 8.29 25.08 -10.63
C ALA A 73 9.70 24.63 -10.19
N VAL A 74 10.57 25.60 -9.91
CA VAL A 74 11.93 25.32 -9.44
C VAL A 74 11.84 24.84 -7.99
N PRO A 75 12.48 23.71 -7.65
CA PRO A 75 12.48 23.24 -6.27
C PRO A 75 13.11 24.29 -5.33
N PRO A 76 12.66 24.35 -4.06
CA PRO A 76 13.24 25.26 -3.09
C PRO A 76 14.71 24.92 -2.82
N ASP A 77 15.54 25.94 -2.59
CA ASP A 77 16.91 25.74 -2.12
C ASP A 77 16.90 25.35 -0.64
N VAL A 78 17.31 24.11 -0.38
CA VAL A 78 17.36 23.54 0.97
C VAL A 78 18.78 23.36 1.48
N SER A 79 19.79 23.88 0.77
CA SER A 79 21.21 23.62 1.04
C SER A 79 21.69 24.07 2.43
N GLN A 80 21.00 25.02 3.04
CA GLN A 80 21.35 25.57 4.37
C GLN A 80 20.41 25.06 5.48
N MET A 81 19.48 24.16 5.17
CA MET A 81 18.52 23.65 6.15
C MET A 81 19.06 22.40 6.88
N PRO A 82 18.65 22.18 8.14
CA PRO A 82 18.85 20.89 8.79
C PRO A 82 18.23 19.75 7.95
N PRO A 83 18.81 18.52 7.96
CA PRO A 83 18.35 17.43 7.09
C PRO A 83 16.85 17.13 7.17
N ALA A 84 16.28 17.14 8.38
CA ALA A 84 14.86 16.90 8.59
C ALA A 84 13.97 17.99 7.97
N ASP A 85 14.37 19.27 8.12
CA ASP A 85 13.63 20.40 7.55
C ASP A 85 13.78 20.47 6.04
N ALA A 86 14.98 20.19 5.52
CA ALA A 86 15.25 20.10 4.09
C ALA A 86 14.35 19.03 3.42
N ALA A 87 14.32 17.83 3.99
CA ALA A 87 13.49 16.73 3.49
C ALA A 87 12.00 17.10 3.57
N ARG A 88 11.51 17.66 4.67
CA ARG A 88 10.12 18.11 4.81
C ARG A 88 9.77 19.19 3.79
N THR A 89 10.65 20.13 3.55
CA THR A 89 10.43 21.23 2.58
C THR A 89 10.31 20.68 1.17
N LEU A 90 11.18 19.73 0.77
CA LEU A 90 11.09 19.06 -0.52
C LEU A 90 9.86 18.17 -0.64
N ALA A 91 9.46 17.50 0.45
CA ALA A 91 8.24 16.71 0.51
C ALA A 91 7.01 17.58 0.24
N ASN A 92 6.87 18.69 0.95
CA ASN A 92 5.77 19.63 0.77
C ASN A 92 5.74 20.20 -0.65
N TRP A 93 6.90 20.60 -1.18
CA TRP A 93 6.99 21.08 -2.55
C TRP A 93 6.53 20.03 -3.57
N ASN A 94 6.97 18.77 -3.44
CA ASN A 94 6.50 17.67 -4.29
C ASN A 94 5.01 17.38 -4.10
N TYR A 95 4.50 17.48 -2.86
CA TYR A 95 3.08 17.34 -2.55
C TYR A 95 2.25 18.38 -3.29
N ASP A 96 2.65 19.65 -3.25
CA ASP A 96 1.97 20.76 -3.96
C ASP A 96 2.02 20.59 -5.49
N GLN A 97 3.09 19.98 -6.00
CA GLN A 97 3.22 19.61 -7.42
C GLN A 97 2.49 18.30 -7.77
N GLN A 98 1.82 17.66 -6.79
CA GLN A 98 1.15 16.35 -6.94
C GLN A 98 2.10 15.23 -7.39
N ASN A 99 3.37 15.39 -7.16
CA ASN A 99 4.39 14.40 -7.40
C ASN A 99 4.46 13.44 -6.19
N TRP A 100 3.39 12.66 -6.02
CA TRP A 100 3.19 11.81 -4.84
C TRP A 100 4.35 10.86 -4.55
N PRO A 101 4.95 10.18 -5.56
CA PRO A 101 6.08 9.29 -5.30
C PRO A 101 7.27 10.00 -4.66
N HIS A 102 7.67 11.17 -5.18
CA HIS A 102 8.78 11.93 -4.62
C HIS A 102 8.41 12.60 -3.29
N ALA A 103 7.14 13.01 -3.12
CA ALA A 103 6.66 13.51 -1.83
C ALA A 103 6.81 12.43 -0.75
N ILE A 104 6.41 11.18 -1.04
CA ILE A 104 6.54 10.03 -0.12
C ILE A 104 8.02 9.85 0.26
N GLU A 105 8.92 9.78 -0.73
CA GLU A 105 10.34 9.59 -0.49
C GLU A 105 10.89 10.66 0.48
N HIS A 106 10.57 11.91 0.25
CA HIS A 106 11.05 13.00 1.09
C HIS A 106 10.36 13.06 2.46
N TYR A 107 9.07 12.70 2.58
CA TYR A 107 8.43 12.55 3.89
C TYR A 107 9.07 11.42 4.70
N GLU A 108 9.37 10.28 4.09
CA GLU A 108 10.06 9.18 4.76
C GLU A 108 11.48 9.58 5.19
N GLN A 109 12.20 10.35 4.37
CA GLN A 109 13.51 10.93 4.74
C GLN A 109 13.39 11.88 5.93
N ALA A 110 12.37 12.74 5.96
CA ALA A 110 12.13 13.66 7.07
C ALA A 110 11.84 12.91 8.38
N ILE A 111 11.03 11.84 8.32
CA ILE A 111 10.76 10.96 9.46
C ILE A 111 12.04 10.30 9.96
N ALA A 112 12.83 9.74 9.05
CA ALA A 112 14.11 9.09 9.38
C ALA A 112 15.11 10.07 10.00
N ALA A 113 15.05 11.35 9.61
CA ALA A 113 15.86 12.43 10.16
C ALA A 113 15.31 13.02 11.48
N GLY A 114 14.22 12.46 12.04
CA GLY A 114 13.65 12.85 13.35
C GLY A 114 12.46 13.80 13.29
N ALA A 115 11.94 14.16 12.11
CA ALA A 115 10.73 15.01 11.98
C ALA A 115 9.44 14.19 11.96
N ASP A 116 9.30 13.20 12.85
CA ASP A 116 8.11 12.34 12.92
C ASP A 116 7.00 13.05 13.72
N THR A 117 6.07 13.68 13.00
CA THR A 117 4.94 14.43 13.57
C THR A 117 3.60 13.96 13.03
N PRO A 118 2.47 14.18 13.76
CA PRO A 118 1.14 13.83 13.27
C PRO A 118 0.78 14.47 11.92
N ASP A 119 1.19 15.72 11.71
CA ASP A 119 0.97 16.43 10.44
C ASP A 119 1.69 15.73 9.30
N LEU A 120 3.00 15.46 9.47
CA LEU A 120 3.82 14.83 8.45
C LEU A 120 3.32 13.40 8.12
N ARG A 121 2.92 12.64 9.15
CA ARG A 121 2.29 11.33 8.97
C ARG A 121 0.98 11.44 8.19
N THR A 122 0.19 12.47 8.44
CA THR A 122 -1.07 12.71 7.72
C THR A 122 -0.83 13.06 6.25
N ASP A 123 0.15 13.91 5.96
CA ASP A 123 0.50 14.27 4.58
C ASP A 123 1.08 13.08 3.81
N LEU A 124 1.93 12.28 4.44
CA LEU A 124 2.40 11.00 3.89
C LEU A 124 1.22 10.05 3.60
N GLY A 125 0.27 9.96 4.52
CA GLY A 125 -0.96 9.19 4.32
C GLY A 125 -1.80 9.70 3.15
N ASN A 126 -1.90 11.02 2.97
CA ASN A 126 -2.56 11.63 1.83
C ASN A 126 -1.88 11.25 0.50
N CYS A 127 -0.54 11.24 0.45
CA CYS A 127 0.19 10.80 -0.75
C CYS A 127 -0.16 9.35 -1.11
N PHE A 128 -0.16 8.44 -0.14
CA PHE A 128 -0.58 7.05 -0.36
C PHE A 128 -2.03 6.93 -0.83
N ARG A 129 -2.92 7.76 -0.26
CA ARG A 129 -4.32 7.82 -0.68
C ARG A 129 -4.47 8.24 -2.14
N PHE A 130 -3.73 9.26 -2.59
CA PHE A 130 -3.75 9.74 -3.98
C PHE A 130 -3.14 8.73 -4.95
N LEU A 131 -2.21 7.88 -4.50
CA LEU A 131 -1.68 6.76 -5.28
C LEU A 131 -2.58 5.51 -5.27
N GLY A 132 -3.77 5.56 -4.67
CA GLY A 132 -4.66 4.41 -4.59
C GLY A 132 -4.12 3.28 -3.70
N GLN A 133 -3.33 3.61 -2.67
CA GLN A 133 -2.79 2.69 -1.68
C GLN A 133 -3.46 2.89 -0.31
N PRO A 134 -4.77 2.58 -0.17
CA PRO A 134 -5.56 2.98 0.99
C PRO A 134 -5.11 2.32 2.30
N GLN A 135 -4.54 1.12 2.25
CA GLN A 135 -4.06 0.45 3.45
C GLN A 135 -2.86 1.17 4.05
N LYS A 136 -1.90 1.61 3.20
CA LYS A 136 -0.77 2.41 3.65
C LYS A 136 -1.19 3.78 4.14
N ALA A 137 -2.17 4.40 3.48
CA ALA A 137 -2.74 5.67 3.95
C ALA A 137 -3.33 5.53 5.36
N LEU A 138 -4.13 4.46 5.59
CA LEU A 138 -4.72 4.18 6.89
C LEU A 138 -3.66 4.02 7.97
N GLU A 139 -2.60 3.25 7.68
CA GLU A 139 -1.49 3.06 8.61
C GLU A 139 -0.87 4.39 9.06
N GLN A 140 -0.62 5.31 8.13
CA GLN A 140 -0.04 6.61 8.46
C GLN A 140 -1.01 7.48 9.29
N TYR A 141 -2.31 7.48 8.97
CA TYR A 141 -3.31 8.20 9.77
C TYR A 141 -3.45 7.62 11.19
N GLU A 142 -3.36 6.28 11.33
CA GLU A 142 -3.38 5.63 12.64
C GLU A 142 -2.14 5.97 13.47
N ILE A 143 -0.94 6.06 12.84
CA ILE A 143 0.26 6.51 13.52
C ILE A 143 0.08 7.95 14.01
N ALA A 144 -0.43 8.85 13.16
CA ALA A 144 -0.73 10.22 13.53
C ALA A 144 -1.69 10.31 14.73
N GLN A 145 -2.75 9.47 14.75
CA GLN A 145 -3.71 9.40 15.86
C GLN A 145 -3.08 8.83 17.15
N LYS A 146 -2.14 7.89 17.05
CA LYS A 146 -1.39 7.37 18.21
C LYS A 146 -0.46 8.42 18.80
N GLN A 147 0.18 9.24 17.96
CA GLN A 147 1.03 10.34 18.39
C GLN A 147 0.23 11.47 19.03
N ASN A 148 -0.91 11.82 18.45
CA ASN A 148 -1.82 12.83 18.96
C ASN A 148 -3.29 12.42 18.72
N PRO A 149 -3.99 11.90 19.73
CA PRO A 149 -5.41 11.55 19.63
C PRO A 149 -6.34 12.71 19.28
N LEU A 150 -5.88 13.95 19.47
CA LEU A 150 -6.62 15.17 19.11
C LEU A 150 -6.19 15.74 17.75
N HIS A 151 -5.47 14.98 16.95
CA HIS A 151 -5.10 15.41 15.61
C HIS A 151 -6.30 15.25 14.65
N GLU A 152 -6.99 16.34 14.41
CA GLU A 152 -8.27 16.40 13.70
C GLU A 152 -8.17 15.87 12.26
N ASN A 153 -7.14 16.32 11.51
CA ASN A 153 -7.01 16.02 10.09
C ASN A 153 -6.84 14.51 9.81
N SER A 154 -6.03 13.81 10.60
CA SER A 154 -5.83 12.38 10.41
C SER A 154 -7.09 11.56 10.71
N LEU A 155 -7.89 11.98 11.71
CA LEU A 155 -9.17 11.33 12.00
C LEU A 155 -10.20 11.60 10.91
N PHE A 156 -10.30 12.86 10.44
CA PHE A 156 -11.21 13.21 9.35
C PHE A 156 -10.87 12.49 8.04
N ASN A 157 -9.59 12.40 7.70
CA ASN A 157 -9.15 11.74 6.47
C ASN A 157 -9.47 10.23 6.47
N GLN A 158 -9.52 9.58 7.63
CA GLN A 158 -9.97 8.18 7.74
C GLN A 158 -11.43 8.01 7.33
N ILE A 159 -12.31 8.99 7.61
CA ILE A 159 -13.73 8.93 7.18
C ILE A 159 -13.81 8.80 5.66
N SER A 160 -13.14 9.71 4.95
CA SER A 160 -13.10 9.69 3.48
C SER A 160 -12.44 8.44 2.92
N LEU A 161 -11.37 7.96 3.58
CA LEU A 161 -10.66 6.77 3.17
C LEU A 161 -11.55 5.52 3.23
N PHE A 162 -12.23 5.32 4.36
CA PHE A 162 -13.16 4.19 4.53
C PHE A 162 -14.35 4.28 3.58
N ALA A 163 -14.94 5.47 3.42
CA ALA A 163 -16.12 5.64 2.58
C ALA A 163 -15.83 5.48 1.09
N GLN A 164 -14.75 6.08 0.59
CA GLN A 164 -14.51 6.27 -0.85
C GLN A 164 -13.55 5.24 -1.46
N LEU A 165 -12.55 4.77 -0.72
CA LEU A 165 -11.51 3.91 -1.25
C LEU A 165 -11.60 2.47 -0.71
N LEU A 166 -11.94 2.31 0.56
CA LEU A 166 -12.10 0.99 1.15
C LEU A 166 -13.54 0.47 1.06
N HIS A 167 -14.49 1.33 0.70
CA HIS A 167 -15.94 1.03 0.62
C HIS A 167 -16.49 0.39 1.90
N ASP A 168 -15.89 0.73 3.04
CA ASP A 168 -16.30 0.28 4.37
C ASP A 168 -17.11 1.39 5.06
N HIS A 169 -18.38 1.43 4.72
CA HIS A 169 -19.29 2.47 5.21
C HIS A 169 -19.56 2.34 6.70
N GLU A 170 -19.45 1.13 7.26
CA GLU A 170 -19.64 0.90 8.69
C GLU A 170 -18.49 1.55 9.48
N ARG A 171 -17.23 1.29 9.10
CA ARG A 171 -16.08 1.95 9.72
C ARG A 171 -16.08 3.46 9.45
N ALA A 172 -16.44 3.91 8.25
CA ALA A 172 -16.60 5.33 7.96
C ALA A 172 -17.56 6.02 8.94
N ALA A 173 -18.75 5.42 9.17
CA ALA A 173 -19.73 5.94 10.12
C ALA A 173 -19.24 5.88 11.58
N ALA A 174 -18.49 4.84 11.96
CA ALA A 174 -17.91 4.75 13.31
C ALA A 174 -16.91 5.88 13.57
N VAL A 175 -15.99 6.10 12.60
CA VAL A 175 -14.98 7.18 12.69
C VAL A 175 -15.64 8.56 12.64
N ALA A 176 -16.70 8.74 11.82
CA ALA A 176 -17.43 9.99 11.77
C ALA A 176 -18.12 10.34 13.11
N ARG A 177 -18.69 9.34 13.80
CA ARG A 177 -19.24 9.55 15.16
C ARG A 177 -18.15 9.94 16.16
N ASP A 178 -17.01 9.27 16.14
CA ASP A 178 -15.86 9.60 17.00
C ASP A 178 -15.34 11.02 16.69
N PHE A 179 -15.21 11.36 15.40
CA PHE A 179 -14.83 12.71 14.98
C PHE A 179 -15.77 13.78 15.55
N LEU A 180 -17.08 13.59 15.39
CA LEU A 180 -18.08 14.55 15.87
C LEU A 180 -18.12 14.65 17.40
N ALA A 181 -17.80 13.59 18.12
CA ALA A 181 -17.69 13.61 19.57
C ALA A 181 -16.49 14.43 20.04
N ARG A 182 -15.37 14.33 19.36
CA ARG A 182 -14.12 15.06 19.70
C ARG A 182 -14.11 16.49 19.17
N PHE A 183 -14.64 16.70 17.95
CA PHE A 183 -14.55 17.97 17.21
C PHE A 183 -15.92 18.49 16.77
N PRO A 184 -16.87 18.73 17.71
CA PRO A 184 -18.25 19.11 17.36
C PRO A 184 -18.37 20.48 16.67
N ARG A 185 -17.35 21.33 16.82
CA ARG A 185 -17.29 22.70 16.25
C ARG A 185 -16.31 22.81 15.09
N SER A 186 -15.74 21.71 14.63
CA SER A 186 -14.86 21.70 13.45
C SER A 186 -15.58 22.21 12.22
N PRO A 187 -14.91 22.94 11.32
CA PRO A 187 -15.43 23.24 9.99
C PRO A 187 -15.80 21.97 9.19
N GLN A 188 -15.15 20.84 9.51
CA GLN A 188 -15.36 19.54 8.85
C GLN A 188 -16.54 18.75 9.47
N ALA A 189 -17.11 19.22 10.59
CA ALA A 189 -18.17 18.50 11.30
C ALA A 189 -19.44 18.29 10.45
N GLU A 190 -19.78 19.24 9.58
CA GLU A 190 -20.93 19.08 8.68
C GLU A 190 -20.71 17.97 7.65
N THR A 191 -19.52 17.90 7.06
CA THR A 191 -19.15 16.82 6.14
C THR A 191 -19.18 15.45 6.84
N ALA A 192 -18.69 15.40 8.08
CA ALA A 192 -18.76 14.18 8.88
C ALA A 192 -20.22 13.76 9.20
N ARG A 193 -21.14 14.69 9.45
CA ARG A 193 -22.58 14.41 9.62
C ARG A 193 -23.20 13.87 8.35
N GLN A 194 -22.89 14.47 7.20
CA GLN A 194 -23.40 14.00 5.91
C GLN A 194 -22.99 12.55 5.63
N GLN A 195 -21.78 12.15 6.04
CA GLN A 195 -21.35 10.77 5.91
C GLN A 195 -22.25 9.78 6.70
N LEU A 196 -22.79 10.20 7.84
CA LEU A 196 -23.71 9.37 8.63
C LEU A 196 -25.12 9.26 7.99
N LEU A 197 -25.48 10.21 7.13
CA LEU A 197 -26.78 10.23 6.45
C LEU A 197 -26.78 9.46 5.14
N GLN A 198 -25.62 9.05 4.63
CA GLN A 198 -25.56 8.26 3.41
C GLN A 198 -26.17 6.87 3.64
N PRO A 199 -27.04 6.39 2.72
CA PRO A 199 -27.59 5.06 2.83
C PRO A 199 -26.46 4.04 2.85
N GLN A 200 -26.39 3.27 3.90
CA GLN A 200 -25.44 2.15 3.96
C GLN A 200 -25.96 1.05 3.03
N PRO A 201 -25.14 0.49 2.12
CA PRO A 201 -25.54 -0.72 1.41
C PRO A 201 -25.88 -1.78 2.45
N ALA A 202 -27.01 -2.48 2.25
CA ALA A 202 -27.46 -3.53 3.16
C ALA A 202 -26.30 -4.49 3.46
N SER A 203 -26.00 -4.69 4.73
CA SER A 203 -24.97 -5.66 5.14
C SER A 203 -25.32 -7.05 4.61
N PRO A 204 -24.35 -7.86 4.16
CA PRO A 204 -24.61 -9.24 3.72
C PRO A 204 -25.30 -10.10 4.78
N SER A 205 -25.28 -9.68 6.05
CA SER A 205 -26.00 -10.31 7.16
C SER A 205 -27.53 -10.06 7.12
N ASP A 206 -27.97 -8.96 6.53
CA ASP A 206 -29.40 -8.58 6.51
C ASP A 206 -30.17 -9.33 5.43
N THR A 207 -29.50 -9.72 4.34
CA THR A 207 -30.10 -10.55 3.27
C THR A 207 -30.39 -11.97 3.70
N LYS A 208 -29.60 -12.52 4.64
CA LYS A 208 -29.79 -13.89 5.15
C LYS A 208 -30.99 -14.05 6.10
N LYS A 209 -31.50 -12.93 6.67
CA LYS A 209 -32.63 -12.93 7.61
C LYS A 209 -33.98 -12.77 6.93
N ALA A 210 -33.99 -12.38 5.64
CA ALA A 210 -35.22 -12.21 4.86
C ALA A 210 -35.63 -13.48 4.09
N GLU A 211 -34.80 -14.54 4.07
CA GLU A 211 -35.07 -15.79 3.37
C GLU A 211 -35.42 -16.97 4.29
N ASN A 212 -35.66 -16.74 5.60
CA ASN A 212 -36.14 -17.77 6.53
C ASN A 212 -37.56 -17.35 7.03
#